data_0743a2f457ac6ff369d526238fd0e43b
#
_entry.id   0743a2f457ac6ff369d526238fd0e43b
#
_cell.length_a   1.000
_cell.length_b   1.000
_cell.length_c   1.000
_cell.angle_alpha   90.00
_cell.angle_beta   90.00
_cell.angle_gamma   90.00
#
_symmetry.space_group_name_H-M   'P 1'
#
loop_
_entity.id
_entity.type
_entity.pdbx_description
1 polymer ?
#
loop_
_entity_poly.entity_id
_entity_poly.type
_entity_poly.pdbx_seq_one_letter_code
_entity_poly.pdbx_strand_id
1 'polypeptide(L)'
;MIVNLIERIYGFLWGDLLQIPLPGGGSVGISLLIILLIPAGIYFTIRTRGLPIRLFPDMVVALTGKKDDNNSLSTFQTLIVSTATRVGMGNLVGVVAAVSAGGAGAVFWMWVTALIGSSTAFIEATLAQMHKERDPLYGGFRGGPAYYIHDYIEGRTGKKKNHVLVSVLFAVSGLICWCGISQVISNSVAASFENAFSIPPLYTTIVLVILAAVIVLRKNATVKVLDLMVPFMAVCYFFITIFIIVTNIGSLPGVFVRIIQEAFGARQVVAGGFGAVLMNGVKRGLFSNEAGSGSAPCAAAAAECDKPVKAGFTQALGVFIDTIVICSCTAMIMLLVPEKLLAGKEGMDLLQTAMKYHLGEFGVIFIAVTLFLFSFSTFLGILFYARSNVAYLFGDNWASQTAYKVLALVMLFIGGIAAYTFVWDLGDVGIGLMTIFNTVILYLMGGQALRELKKYEAARKEQKKKN
;
A
#
# COMPACT_ATOMS: atom_id res chain seq x y z
N MET A 1 -6.71 -11.99 25.83
CA MET A 1 -7.56 -12.79 24.92
C MET A 1 -7.52 -12.25 23.49
N ILE A 2 -7.82 -10.96 23.24
CA ILE A 2 -7.79 -10.36 21.88
C ILE A 2 -6.37 -10.37 21.29
N VAL A 3 -5.35 -9.97 22.04
CA VAL A 3 -3.94 -9.98 21.59
C VAL A 3 -3.52 -11.38 21.14
N ASN A 4 -3.75 -12.41 21.97
CA ASN A 4 -3.40 -13.80 21.61
C ASN A 4 -4.18 -14.31 20.38
N LEU A 5 -5.38 -13.79 20.12
CA LEU A 5 -6.12 -14.11 18.89
C LEU A 5 -5.46 -13.47 17.67
N ILE A 6 -5.06 -12.20 17.76
CA ILE A 6 -4.35 -11.48 16.71
C ILE A 6 -3.03 -12.17 16.39
N GLU A 7 -2.23 -12.51 17.40
CA GLU A 7 -0.96 -13.22 17.24
C GLU A 7 -1.12 -14.59 16.57
N ARG A 8 -2.17 -15.35 16.91
CA ARG A 8 -2.46 -16.64 16.27
C ARG A 8 -2.83 -16.47 14.80
N ILE A 9 -3.70 -15.50 14.47
CA ILE A 9 -4.07 -15.21 13.09
C ILE A 9 -2.86 -14.70 12.31
N TYR A 10 -2.06 -13.81 12.91
CA TYR A 10 -0.81 -13.35 12.33
C TYR A 10 0.14 -14.52 12.02
N GLY A 11 0.36 -15.42 12.98
CA GLY A 11 1.19 -16.60 12.80
C GLY A 11 0.70 -17.55 11.70
N PHE A 12 -0.63 -17.67 11.51
CA PHE A 12 -1.20 -18.43 10.42
C PHE A 12 -0.99 -17.77 9.04
N LEU A 13 -1.09 -16.44 8.96
CA LEU A 13 -0.99 -15.69 7.71
C LEU A 13 0.46 -15.50 7.26
N TRP A 14 1.32 -15.09 8.20
CA TRP A 14 2.68 -14.64 7.95
C TRP A 14 3.75 -15.58 8.53
N GLY A 15 3.36 -16.54 9.36
CA GLY A 15 4.28 -17.56 9.86
C GLY A 15 4.64 -18.60 8.80
N ASP A 16 5.64 -19.42 9.11
CA ASP A 16 6.15 -20.46 8.22
C ASP A 16 5.14 -21.60 8.08
N LEU A 17 4.34 -21.56 7.02
CA LEU A 17 3.39 -22.64 6.69
C LEU A 17 4.12 -23.84 6.07
N LEU A 18 5.11 -23.60 5.23
CA LEU A 18 5.98 -24.59 4.63
C LEU A 18 7.42 -24.29 4.95
N GLN A 19 8.18 -25.32 5.32
CA GLN A 19 9.62 -25.23 5.48
C GLN A 19 10.31 -26.03 4.41
N ILE A 20 11.04 -25.37 3.52
CA ILE A 20 11.78 -26.00 2.42
C ILE A 20 13.22 -26.16 2.88
N PRO A 21 13.74 -27.41 3.02
CA PRO A 21 15.13 -27.63 3.38
C PRO A 21 16.06 -27.15 2.26
N LEU A 22 17.16 -26.46 2.64
CA LEU A 22 18.16 -25.99 1.70
C LEU A 22 19.30 -27.00 1.54
N PRO A 23 19.85 -27.18 0.33
CA PRO A 23 21.10 -27.92 0.13
C PRO A 23 22.22 -27.20 0.86
N GLY A 24 22.76 -27.80 1.93
CA GLY A 24 23.83 -27.21 2.77
C GLY A 24 23.40 -26.92 4.21
N GLY A 25 22.21 -27.28 4.61
CA GLY A 25 21.64 -27.10 5.96
C GLY A 25 20.83 -25.83 6.12
N GLY A 26 19.85 -25.90 7.02
CA GLY A 26 18.85 -24.85 7.22
C GLY A 26 17.58 -25.07 6.42
N SER A 27 16.56 -24.25 6.67
CA SER A 27 15.28 -24.27 5.96
C SER A 27 14.81 -22.87 5.63
N VAL A 28 14.05 -22.72 4.56
CA VAL A 28 13.34 -21.49 4.19
C VAL A 28 11.87 -21.65 4.58
N GLY A 29 11.41 -20.79 5.50
CA GLY A 29 10.01 -20.68 5.82
C GLY A 29 9.26 -19.89 4.74
N ILE A 30 8.12 -20.40 4.31
CA ILE A 30 7.25 -19.72 3.34
C ILE A 30 5.85 -19.58 3.95
N SER A 31 5.39 -18.33 4.05
CA SER A 31 4.06 -18.02 4.60
C SER A 31 2.95 -18.28 3.57
N LEU A 32 1.71 -18.43 4.09
CA LEU A 32 0.52 -18.56 3.26
C LEU A 32 0.40 -17.40 2.24
N LEU A 33 0.69 -16.19 2.67
CA LEU A 33 0.53 -15.01 1.81
C LEU A 33 1.59 -14.93 0.70
N ILE A 34 2.81 -15.39 0.94
CA ILE A 34 3.82 -15.53 -0.12
C ILE A 34 3.33 -16.52 -1.18
N ILE A 35 2.78 -17.68 -0.74
CA ILE A 35 2.22 -18.71 -1.64
C ILE A 35 1.06 -18.17 -2.49
N LEU A 36 0.29 -17.22 -1.98
CA LEU A 36 -0.82 -16.62 -2.72
C LEU A 36 -0.35 -15.48 -3.64
N LEU A 37 0.45 -14.56 -3.14
CA LEU A 37 0.79 -13.32 -3.84
C LEU A 37 1.78 -13.51 -4.99
N ILE A 38 2.86 -14.28 -4.75
CA ILE A 38 3.91 -14.45 -5.77
C ILE A 38 3.38 -15.20 -6.99
N PRO A 39 2.71 -16.38 -6.84
CA PRO A 39 2.11 -17.04 -7.99
C PRO A 39 1.02 -16.22 -8.68
N ALA A 40 0.19 -15.48 -7.94
CA ALA A 40 -0.82 -14.60 -8.54
C ALA A 40 -0.18 -13.49 -9.38
N GLY A 41 0.84 -12.82 -8.84
CA GLY A 41 1.59 -11.79 -9.56
C GLY A 41 2.23 -12.33 -10.83
N ILE A 42 2.90 -13.48 -10.76
CA ILE A 42 3.50 -14.16 -11.92
C ILE A 42 2.42 -14.55 -12.94
N TYR A 43 1.33 -15.19 -12.49
CA TYR A 43 0.23 -15.59 -13.35
C TYR A 43 -0.37 -14.42 -14.13
N PHE A 44 -0.70 -13.32 -13.45
CA PHE A 44 -1.26 -12.15 -14.12
C PHE A 44 -0.24 -11.43 -15.00
N THR A 45 1.04 -11.42 -14.62
CA THR A 45 2.11 -10.86 -15.46
C THR A 45 2.24 -11.63 -16.78
N ILE A 46 2.21 -12.96 -16.73
CA ILE A 46 2.23 -13.80 -17.94
C ILE A 46 0.95 -13.59 -18.76
N ARG A 47 -0.24 -13.60 -18.12
CA ARG A 47 -1.53 -13.45 -18.81
C ARG A 47 -1.70 -12.07 -19.46
N THR A 48 -1.12 -11.04 -18.90
CA THR A 48 -1.10 -9.67 -19.44
C THR A 48 0.09 -9.43 -20.38
N ARG A 49 0.96 -10.42 -20.59
CA ARG A 49 2.16 -10.35 -21.44
C ARG A 49 3.12 -9.24 -21.00
N GLY A 50 3.45 -9.20 -19.72
CA GLY A 50 4.37 -8.20 -19.17
C GLY A 50 3.84 -6.76 -19.28
N LEU A 51 2.58 -6.57 -18.94
CA LEU A 51 1.86 -5.29 -19.01
C LEU A 51 2.66 -4.10 -18.44
N PRO A 52 3.31 -4.17 -17.24
CA PRO A 52 4.01 -3.03 -16.68
C PRO A 52 5.12 -2.45 -17.57
N ILE A 53 5.75 -3.30 -18.38
CA ILE A 53 6.82 -2.89 -19.31
C ILE A 53 6.22 -2.51 -20.67
N ARG A 54 5.39 -3.38 -21.22
CA ARG A 54 4.88 -3.27 -22.59
C ARG A 54 3.90 -2.12 -22.80
N LEU A 55 3.08 -1.81 -21.79
CA LEU A 55 2.05 -0.77 -21.86
C LEU A 55 2.35 0.42 -20.92
N PHE A 56 3.61 0.60 -20.54
CA PHE A 56 4.02 1.74 -19.70
C PHE A 56 3.61 3.10 -20.30
N PRO A 57 3.81 3.37 -21.63
CA PRO A 57 3.34 4.62 -22.21
C PRO A 57 1.82 4.80 -22.10
N ASP A 58 1.03 3.71 -22.22
CA ASP A 58 -0.42 3.77 -22.10
C ASP A 58 -0.86 4.07 -20.67
N MET A 59 -0.09 3.62 -19.67
CA MET A 59 -0.33 3.94 -18.27
C MET A 59 -0.17 5.44 -18.00
N VAL A 60 0.87 6.07 -18.58
CA VAL A 60 1.08 7.51 -18.47
C VAL A 60 -0.04 8.29 -19.17
N VAL A 61 -0.42 7.88 -20.38
CA VAL A 61 -1.52 8.50 -21.13
C VAL A 61 -2.86 8.38 -20.41
N ALA A 62 -3.09 7.27 -19.67
CA ALA A 62 -4.32 7.08 -18.92
C ALA A 62 -4.56 8.18 -17.86
N LEU A 63 -3.51 8.87 -17.39
CA LEU A 63 -3.64 9.98 -16.43
C LEU A 63 -4.32 11.21 -17.01
N THR A 64 -4.34 11.38 -18.32
CA THR A 64 -4.93 12.56 -19.00
C THR A 64 -6.42 12.42 -19.25
N GLY A 65 -7.08 11.40 -18.68
CA GLY A 65 -8.52 11.16 -18.80
C GLY A 65 -9.35 12.33 -18.26
N LYS A 66 -10.33 12.79 -19.03
CA LYS A 66 -11.29 13.82 -18.62
C LYS A 66 -12.45 13.16 -17.85
N LYS A 67 -13.12 13.93 -17.02
CA LYS A 67 -14.37 13.57 -16.32
C LYS A 67 -15.52 14.41 -16.87
N ASP A 68 -16.71 13.84 -16.89
CA ASP A 68 -17.93 14.52 -17.34
C ASP A 68 -18.78 14.99 -16.15
N ASP A 69 -18.68 14.33 -14.99
CA ASP A 69 -19.42 14.66 -13.77
C ASP A 69 -18.51 15.34 -12.74
N ASN A 70 -18.91 16.52 -12.25
CA ASN A 70 -18.14 17.27 -11.23
C ASN A 70 -18.04 16.56 -9.88
N ASN A 71 -18.93 15.62 -9.57
CA ASN A 71 -18.89 14.83 -8.34
C ASN A 71 -18.04 13.56 -8.44
N SER A 72 -17.61 13.18 -9.64
CA SER A 72 -16.73 12.05 -9.89
C SER A 72 -15.26 12.46 -9.81
N LEU A 73 -14.37 11.48 -9.58
CA LEU A 73 -12.93 11.69 -9.63
C LEU A 73 -12.39 11.45 -11.05
N SER A 74 -11.49 12.31 -11.51
CA SER A 74 -10.72 12.03 -12.72
C SER A 74 -9.74 10.86 -12.49
N THR A 75 -9.23 10.26 -13.57
CA THR A 75 -8.20 9.21 -13.48
C THR A 75 -6.97 9.70 -12.72
N PHE A 76 -6.57 10.96 -12.93
CA PHE A 76 -5.47 11.58 -12.21
C PHE A 76 -5.79 11.79 -10.72
N GLN A 77 -6.96 12.30 -10.37
CA GLN A 77 -7.38 12.44 -8.97
C GLN A 77 -7.47 11.08 -8.26
N THR A 78 -7.91 10.04 -8.98
CA THR A 78 -7.91 8.68 -8.44
C THR A 78 -6.51 8.13 -8.21
N LEU A 79 -5.54 8.45 -9.09
CA LEU A 79 -4.14 8.14 -8.82
C LEU A 79 -3.67 8.88 -7.55
N ILE A 80 -3.95 10.17 -7.40
CA ILE A 80 -3.57 10.93 -6.21
C ILE A 80 -4.16 10.31 -4.95
N VAL A 81 -5.44 9.96 -4.93
CA VAL A 81 -6.08 9.33 -3.76
C VAL A 81 -5.44 7.98 -3.45
N SER A 82 -5.20 7.13 -4.44
CA SER A 82 -4.52 5.85 -4.22
C SER A 82 -3.03 6.02 -3.92
N THR A 83 -2.40 7.06 -4.45
CA THR A 83 -1.01 7.42 -4.13
C THR A 83 -0.90 7.99 -2.72
N ALA A 84 -1.92 8.65 -2.19
CA ALA A 84 -1.94 9.16 -0.82
C ALA A 84 -1.83 8.06 0.24
N THR A 85 -2.34 6.86 -0.04
CA THR A 85 -2.14 5.70 0.83
C THR A 85 -0.83 4.99 0.54
N ARG A 86 -0.46 4.85 -0.72
CA ARG A 86 0.76 4.19 -1.17
C ARG A 86 1.99 5.06 -0.94
N VAL A 87 2.10 6.23 -1.60
CA VAL A 87 3.17 7.22 -1.34
C VAL A 87 2.83 7.96 -0.05
N GLY A 88 3.02 7.28 1.05
CA GLY A 88 2.64 7.71 2.37
C GLY A 88 3.56 7.10 3.42
N MET A 89 2.99 6.81 4.56
CA MET A 89 3.71 6.18 5.66
C MET A 89 4.41 4.87 5.24
N GLY A 90 3.79 4.04 4.39
CA GLY A 90 4.33 2.76 3.93
C GLY A 90 5.72 2.87 3.29
N ASN A 91 5.98 3.93 2.54
CA ASN A 91 7.27 4.16 1.88
C ASN A 91 8.40 4.56 2.84
N LEU A 92 8.07 5.14 3.98
CA LEU A 92 9.05 5.47 5.01
C LEU A 92 9.12 4.34 6.01
N VAL A 93 8.09 4.17 6.81
CA VAL A 93 8.07 3.23 7.95
C VAL A 93 8.08 1.78 7.49
N GLY A 94 7.39 1.45 6.39
CA GLY A 94 7.39 0.11 5.80
C GLY A 94 8.76 -0.30 5.28
N VAL A 95 9.48 0.61 4.58
CA VAL A 95 10.84 0.34 4.09
C VAL A 95 11.84 0.24 5.23
N VAL A 96 11.71 1.10 6.26
CA VAL A 96 12.51 0.99 7.47
C VAL A 96 12.33 -0.38 8.12
N ALA A 97 11.08 -0.83 8.29
CA ALA A 97 10.79 -2.16 8.84
C ALA A 97 11.32 -3.30 7.95
N ALA A 98 11.27 -3.15 6.61
CA ALA A 98 11.84 -4.12 5.68
C ALA A 98 13.36 -4.24 5.85
N VAL A 99 14.06 -3.11 5.85
CA VAL A 99 15.54 -3.07 5.96
C VAL A 99 16.00 -3.49 7.35
N SER A 100 15.31 -3.07 8.42
CA SER A 100 15.62 -3.45 9.80
C SER A 100 15.51 -4.96 10.02
N ALA A 101 14.40 -5.58 9.55
CA ALA A 101 14.11 -6.99 9.80
C ALA A 101 14.63 -7.94 8.71
N GLY A 102 14.81 -7.47 7.47
CA GLY A 102 15.20 -8.27 6.32
C GLY A 102 16.52 -7.85 5.66
N GLY A 103 17.22 -6.85 6.20
CA GLY A 103 18.47 -6.34 5.59
C GLY A 103 18.23 -5.65 4.24
N ALA A 104 19.35 -5.34 3.54
CA ALA A 104 19.27 -4.71 2.22
C ALA A 104 18.59 -5.61 1.18
N GLY A 105 18.68 -6.92 1.31
CA GLY A 105 18.06 -7.88 0.40
C GLY A 105 16.54 -7.81 0.36
N ALA A 106 15.87 -7.35 1.43
CA ALA A 106 14.43 -7.14 1.45
C ALA A 106 13.98 -6.15 0.38
N VAL A 107 14.81 -5.14 0.05
CA VAL A 107 14.52 -4.15 -0.99
C VAL A 107 14.38 -4.80 -2.36
N PHE A 108 15.23 -5.79 -2.68
CA PHE A 108 15.11 -6.56 -3.92
C PHE A 108 13.73 -7.25 -4.02
N TRP A 109 13.29 -7.89 -2.95
CA TRP A 109 11.99 -8.57 -2.95
C TRP A 109 10.81 -7.61 -2.96
N MET A 110 10.95 -6.40 -2.41
CA MET A 110 9.99 -5.31 -2.63
C MET A 110 9.89 -4.95 -4.11
N TRP A 111 11.00 -4.83 -4.84
CA TRP A 111 10.99 -4.57 -6.29
C TRP A 111 10.32 -5.69 -7.08
N VAL A 112 10.63 -6.94 -6.75
CA VAL A 112 10.01 -8.11 -7.39
C VAL A 112 8.49 -8.09 -7.19
N THR A 113 8.02 -7.87 -5.95
CA THR A 113 6.58 -7.78 -5.67
C THR A 113 5.91 -6.62 -6.38
N ALA A 114 6.57 -5.49 -6.54
CA ALA A 114 6.03 -4.35 -7.29
C ALA A 114 5.90 -4.67 -8.79
N LEU A 115 6.92 -5.25 -9.39
CA LEU A 115 6.91 -5.59 -10.83
C LEU A 115 5.80 -6.60 -11.17
N ILE A 116 5.72 -7.70 -10.42
CA ILE A 116 4.67 -8.70 -10.66
C ILE A 116 3.30 -8.24 -10.15
N GLY A 117 3.28 -7.50 -9.03
CA GLY A 117 2.08 -6.94 -8.40
C GLY A 117 1.40 -5.87 -9.26
N SER A 118 2.14 -5.11 -10.07
CA SER A 118 1.55 -4.14 -11.01
C SER A 118 0.51 -4.77 -11.94
N SER A 119 0.75 -6.01 -12.40
CA SER A 119 -0.22 -6.74 -13.22
C SER A 119 -1.45 -7.16 -12.41
N THR A 120 -1.27 -7.52 -11.15
CA THR A 120 -2.39 -7.82 -10.22
C THR A 120 -3.21 -6.57 -9.95
N ALA A 121 -2.56 -5.44 -9.65
CA ALA A 121 -3.21 -4.15 -9.43
C ALA A 121 -4.02 -3.69 -10.66
N PHE A 122 -3.52 -3.95 -11.88
CA PHE A 122 -4.27 -3.73 -13.11
C PHE A 122 -5.58 -4.53 -13.14
N ILE A 123 -5.51 -5.83 -12.83
CA ILE A 123 -6.69 -6.71 -12.86
C ILE A 123 -7.73 -6.28 -11.82
N GLU A 124 -7.33 -6.09 -10.56
CA GLU A 124 -8.25 -5.73 -9.48
C GLU A 124 -8.92 -4.37 -9.70
N ALA A 125 -8.19 -3.39 -10.19
CA ALA A 125 -8.73 -2.06 -10.46
C ALA A 125 -9.66 -2.04 -11.69
N THR A 126 -9.36 -2.83 -12.72
CA THR A 126 -10.23 -3.00 -13.88
C THR A 126 -11.55 -3.65 -13.46
N LEU A 127 -11.50 -4.70 -12.61
CA LEU A 127 -12.70 -5.33 -12.06
C LEU A 127 -13.52 -4.35 -11.22
N ALA A 128 -12.87 -3.57 -10.37
CA ALA A 128 -13.55 -2.56 -9.54
C ALA A 128 -14.31 -1.53 -10.39
N GLN A 129 -13.75 -1.13 -11.53
CA GLN A 129 -14.44 -0.25 -12.48
C GLN A 129 -15.63 -0.91 -13.19
N MET A 130 -15.54 -2.22 -13.48
CA MET A 130 -16.62 -2.95 -14.13
C MET A 130 -17.82 -3.19 -13.20
N HIS A 131 -17.58 -3.24 -11.88
CA HIS A 131 -18.56 -3.56 -10.85
C HIS A 131 -18.80 -2.39 -9.88
N LYS A 132 -18.59 -1.15 -10.32
CA LYS A 132 -18.83 0.03 -9.51
C LYS A 132 -20.30 0.42 -9.47
N GLU A 133 -20.69 1.05 -8.38
CA GLU A 133 -22.04 1.58 -8.17
C GLU A 133 -22.01 3.09 -7.95
N ARG A 134 -23.17 3.74 -8.11
CA ARG A 134 -23.35 5.14 -7.69
C ARG A 134 -23.24 5.26 -6.16
N ASP A 135 -22.58 6.30 -5.70
CA ASP A 135 -22.49 6.62 -4.27
C ASP A 135 -23.51 7.71 -3.92
N PRO A 136 -24.62 7.37 -3.23
CA PRO A 136 -25.66 8.35 -2.94
C PRO A 136 -25.28 9.34 -1.85
N LEU A 137 -24.30 9.02 -0.98
CA LEU A 137 -23.88 9.89 0.12
C LEU A 137 -22.83 10.92 -0.29
N TYR A 138 -21.81 10.47 -1.02
CA TYR A 138 -20.67 11.31 -1.39
C TYR A 138 -20.76 11.81 -2.85
N GLY A 139 -21.66 11.23 -3.65
CA GLY A 139 -21.72 11.45 -5.08
C GLY A 139 -20.66 10.68 -5.86
N GLY A 140 -20.74 10.64 -7.19
CA GLY A 140 -19.83 9.87 -8.03
C GLY A 140 -20.04 8.37 -7.91
N PHE A 141 -18.96 7.62 -7.74
CA PHE A 141 -18.96 6.15 -7.71
C PHE A 141 -18.24 5.58 -6.50
N ARG A 142 -18.60 4.35 -6.15
CA ARG A 142 -17.96 3.50 -5.14
C ARG A 142 -17.88 2.06 -5.63
N GLY A 143 -17.08 1.24 -5.00
CA GLY A 143 -16.91 -0.17 -5.33
C GLY A 143 -15.71 -0.76 -4.62
N GLY A 144 -15.12 -1.76 -5.24
CA GLY A 144 -13.99 -2.51 -4.71
C GLY A 144 -14.34 -3.99 -4.52
N PRO A 145 -13.48 -4.78 -3.84
CA PRO A 145 -13.67 -6.23 -3.76
C PRO A 145 -15.00 -6.67 -3.14
N ALA A 146 -15.49 -5.97 -2.11
CA ALA A 146 -16.78 -6.33 -1.52
C ALA A 146 -17.91 -6.37 -2.57
N TYR A 147 -17.87 -5.48 -3.55
CA TYR A 147 -18.88 -5.35 -4.61
C TYR A 147 -18.68 -6.40 -5.70
N TYR A 148 -17.49 -6.53 -6.28
CA TYR A 148 -17.30 -7.51 -7.35
C TYR A 148 -17.32 -8.97 -6.87
N ILE A 149 -16.95 -9.24 -5.59
CA ILE A 149 -17.16 -10.57 -4.99
C ILE A 149 -18.67 -10.85 -4.85
N HIS A 150 -19.44 -9.85 -4.42
CA HIS A 150 -20.89 -9.94 -4.29
C HIS A 150 -21.54 -10.29 -5.64
N ASP A 151 -21.27 -9.50 -6.67
CA ASP A 151 -21.79 -9.69 -8.03
C ASP A 151 -21.41 -11.05 -8.60
N TYR A 152 -20.18 -11.50 -8.36
CA TYR A 152 -19.73 -12.82 -8.83
C TYR A 152 -20.54 -13.94 -8.20
N ILE A 153 -20.78 -13.91 -6.91
CA ILE A 153 -21.50 -14.96 -6.20
C ILE A 153 -22.99 -14.94 -6.56
N GLU A 154 -23.59 -13.76 -6.68
CA GLU A 154 -24.97 -13.63 -7.18
C GLU A 154 -25.12 -14.19 -8.60
N GLY A 155 -24.21 -13.80 -9.50
CA GLY A 155 -24.22 -14.30 -10.88
C GLY A 155 -24.05 -15.83 -10.98
N ARG A 156 -23.30 -16.43 -10.04
CA ARG A 156 -23.12 -17.90 -10.01
C ARG A 156 -24.30 -18.65 -9.37
N THR A 157 -24.92 -18.07 -8.36
CA THR A 157 -25.99 -18.73 -7.60
C THR A 157 -27.37 -18.43 -8.16
N GLY A 158 -27.53 -17.40 -8.99
CA GLY A 158 -28.81 -16.89 -9.48
C GLY A 158 -29.73 -16.33 -8.40
N LYS A 159 -29.23 -16.19 -7.16
CA LYS A 159 -30.01 -15.72 -6.02
C LYS A 159 -29.54 -14.34 -5.58
N LYS A 160 -30.42 -13.36 -5.63
CA LYS A 160 -30.17 -12.03 -5.04
C LYS A 160 -30.07 -12.14 -3.52
N LYS A 161 -29.05 -11.50 -2.96
CA LYS A 161 -28.79 -11.43 -1.52
C LYS A 161 -28.47 -10.00 -1.12
N ASN A 162 -28.92 -9.57 0.06
CA ASN A 162 -28.52 -8.27 0.57
C ASN A 162 -27.03 -8.22 0.93
N HIS A 163 -26.49 -9.34 1.42
CA HIS A 163 -25.08 -9.50 1.76
C HIS A 163 -24.60 -10.91 1.41
N VAL A 164 -23.37 -11.00 0.95
CA VAL A 164 -22.68 -12.27 0.69
C VAL A 164 -21.57 -12.42 1.73
N LEU A 165 -21.49 -13.58 2.39
CA LEU A 165 -20.57 -13.82 3.51
C LEU A 165 -19.11 -13.46 3.17
N VAL A 166 -18.62 -13.88 2.00
CA VAL A 166 -17.23 -13.60 1.58
C VAL A 166 -16.99 -12.10 1.42
N SER A 167 -17.97 -11.37 0.86
CA SER A 167 -17.89 -9.91 0.75
C SER A 167 -17.91 -9.21 2.11
N VAL A 168 -18.74 -9.72 3.04
CA VAL A 168 -18.78 -9.22 4.43
C VAL A 168 -17.42 -9.45 5.11
N LEU A 169 -16.86 -10.66 4.98
CA LEU A 169 -15.55 -10.97 5.55
C LEU A 169 -14.45 -10.09 4.98
N PHE A 170 -14.44 -9.86 3.66
CA PHE A 170 -13.50 -8.92 3.04
C PHE A 170 -13.68 -7.49 3.61
N ALA A 171 -14.91 -6.99 3.63
CA ALA A 171 -15.20 -5.64 4.10
C ALA A 171 -14.79 -5.42 5.56
N VAL A 172 -15.08 -6.39 6.45
CA VAL A 172 -14.68 -6.37 7.86
C VAL A 172 -13.15 -6.41 7.98
N SER A 173 -12.48 -7.29 7.21
CA SER A 173 -11.02 -7.38 7.21
C SER A 173 -10.36 -6.05 6.81
N GLY A 174 -10.94 -5.34 5.84
CA GLY A 174 -10.48 -4.00 5.45
C GLY A 174 -10.65 -2.97 6.56
N LEU A 175 -11.79 -2.95 7.24
CA LEU A 175 -12.01 -2.02 8.35
C LEU A 175 -11.04 -2.29 9.52
N ILE A 176 -10.73 -3.56 9.82
CA ILE A 176 -9.72 -3.97 10.81
C ILE A 176 -8.32 -3.51 10.37
N CYS A 177 -7.97 -3.75 9.10
CA CYS A 177 -6.68 -3.34 8.53
C CYS A 177 -6.45 -1.84 8.72
N TRP A 178 -7.41 -1.01 8.35
CA TRP A 178 -7.26 0.45 8.40
C TRP A 178 -7.30 0.99 9.85
N CYS A 179 -7.94 0.29 10.78
CA CYS A 179 -7.77 0.54 12.22
C CYS A 179 -6.32 0.31 12.66
N GLY A 180 -5.72 -0.81 12.26
CA GLY A 180 -4.30 -1.12 12.54
C GLY A 180 -3.36 -0.10 11.91
N ILE A 181 -3.55 0.24 10.62
CA ILE A 181 -2.76 1.28 9.93
C ILE A 181 -2.86 2.62 10.66
N SER A 182 -4.04 3.00 11.16
CA SER A 182 -4.22 4.23 11.95
C SER A 182 -3.33 4.25 13.19
N GLN A 183 -3.15 3.09 13.84
CA GLN A 183 -2.24 2.98 15.00
C GLN A 183 -0.78 3.13 14.59
N VAL A 184 -0.33 2.46 13.51
CA VAL A 184 1.05 2.59 13.01
C VAL A 184 1.39 4.03 12.62
N ILE A 185 0.42 4.74 12.00
CA ILE A 185 0.55 6.15 11.64
C ILE A 185 0.93 7.01 12.85
N SER A 186 0.11 6.99 13.89
CA SER A 186 0.33 7.86 15.05
C SER A 186 1.56 7.45 15.85
N ASN A 187 1.83 6.15 15.98
CA ASN A 187 3.03 5.64 16.63
C ASN A 187 4.31 6.17 15.96
N SER A 188 4.39 6.05 14.65
CA SER A 188 5.58 6.48 13.90
C SER A 188 5.76 8.00 13.89
N VAL A 189 4.68 8.76 13.79
CA VAL A 189 4.73 10.23 13.87
C VAL A 189 5.16 10.66 15.27
N ALA A 190 4.58 10.08 16.33
CA ALA A 190 4.93 10.42 17.70
C ALA A 190 6.41 10.14 18.00
N ALA A 191 6.92 8.97 17.63
CA ALA A 191 8.34 8.62 17.77
C ALA A 191 9.25 9.57 16.98
N SER A 192 8.88 9.93 15.75
CA SER A 192 9.68 10.83 14.92
C SER A 192 9.75 12.26 15.48
N PHE A 193 8.66 12.76 16.06
CA PHE A 193 8.63 14.09 16.70
C PHE A 193 9.34 14.09 18.05
N GLU A 194 9.29 13.01 18.80
CA GLU A 194 10.09 12.86 20.02
C GLU A 194 11.59 12.94 19.70
N ASN A 195 12.04 12.21 18.67
CA ASN A 195 13.44 12.23 18.24
C ASN A 195 13.89 13.60 17.69
N ALA A 196 13.02 14.31 16.94
CA ALA A 196 13.39 15.56 16.29
C ALA A 196 13.27 16.79 17.20
N PHE A 197 12.28 16.80 18.08
CA PHE A 197 11.90 18.01 18.84
C PHE A 197 11.82 17.78 20.34
N SER A 198 12.10 16.56 20.82
CA SER A 198 11.92 16.14 22.23
C SER A 198 10.50 16.38 22.76
N ILE A 199 9.49 16.29 21.86
CA ILE A 199 8.09 16.43 22.23
C ILE A 199 7.57 15.07 22.68
N PRO A 200 7.04 14.94 23.92
CA PRO A 200 6.48 13.66 24.37
C PRO A 200 5.39 13.12 23.43
N PRO A 201 5.35 11.80 23.15
CA PRO A 201 4.44 11.16 22.21
C PRO A 201 2.95 11.54 22.39
N LEU A 202 2.51 11.70 23.63
CA LEU A 202 1.14 12.09 23.95
C LEU A 202 0.72 13.42 23.33
N TYR A 203 1.57 14.44 23.39
CA TYR A 203 1.23 15.78 22.84
C TYR A 203 1.17 15.76 21.32
N THR A 204 2.13 15.10 20.67
CA THR A 204 2.12 14.89 19.21
C THR A 204 0.86 14.15 18.79
N THR A 205 0.48 13.10 19.51
CA THR A 205 -0.72 12.31 19.23
C THR A 205 -1.99 13.14 19.36
N ILE A 206 -2.14 13.94 20.43
CA ILE A 206 -3.31 14.81 20.63
C ILE A 206 -3.44 15.81 19.47
N VAL A 207 -2.35 16.46 19.09
CA VAL A 207 -2.35 17.44 17.98
C VAL A 207 -2.73 16.74 16.67
N LEU A 208 -2.15 15.57 16.39
CA LEU A 208 -2.45 14.79 15.19
C LEU A 208 -3.94 14.39 15.12
N VAL A 209 -4.50 13.92 16.23
CA VAL A 209 -5.92 13.52 16.31
C VAL A 209 -6.85 14.71 16.14
N ILE A 210 -6.55 15.86 16.74
CA ILE A 210 -7.36 17.07 16.59
C ILE A 210 -7.37 17.54 15.13
N LEU A 211 -6.19 17.62 14.49
CA LEU A 211 -6.07 18.03 13.09
C LEU A 211 -6.80 17.04 12.18
N ALA A 212 -6.65 15.74 12.42
CA ALA A 212 -7.36 14.71 11.68
C ALA A 212 -8.88 14.85 11.85
N ALA A 213 -9.38 15.04 13.07
CA ALA A 213 -10.82 15.19 13.37
C ALA A 213 -11.43 16.39 12.64
N VAL A 214 -10.77 17.55 12.65
CA VAL A 214 -11.24 18.77 11.97
C VAL A 214 -11.49 18.55 10.48
N ILE A 215 -10.67 17.74 9.82
CA ILE A 215 -10.79 17.46 8.38
C ILE A 215 -11.77 16.31 8.13
N VAL A 216 -11.58 15.18 8.83
CA VAL A 216 -12.29 13.93 8.56
C VAL A 216 -13.78 14.03 8.87
N LEU A 217 -14.17 14.79 9.89
CA LEU A 217 -15.57 14.96 10.25
C LEU A 217 -16.33 15.88 9.27
N ARG A 218 -15.62 16.62 8.40
CA ARG A 218 -16.26 17.36 7.29
C ARG A 218 -16.57 16.42 6.11
N LYS A 219 -17.70 16.64 5.44
CA LYS A 219 -18.21 15.72 4.41
C LYS A 219 -17.28 15.51 3.21
N ASN A 220 -16.65 16.56 2.66
CA ASN A 220 -15.92 16.51 1.38
C ASN A 220 -14.53 17.16 1.43
N ALA A 221 -13.92 17.30 2.62
CA ALA A 221 -12.62 17.97 2.74
C ALA A 221 -11.43 17.09 2.33
N THR A 222 -11.57 15.77 2.44
CA THR A 222 -10.49 14.80 2.32
C THR A 222 -9.76 14.87 0.97
N VAL A 223 -10.50 14.81 -0.15
CA VAL A 223 -9.89 14.75 -1.49
C VAL A 223 -9.13 16.03 -1.82
N LYS A 224 -9.70 17.21 -1.50
CA LYS A 224 -9.07 18.51 -1.78
C LYS A 224 -7.73 18.69 -1.05
N VAL A 225 -7.65 18.19 0.19
CA VAL A 225 -6.41 18.23 0.97
C VAL A 225 -5.36 17.33 0.33
N LEU A 226 -5.75 16.13 -0.09
CA LEU A 226 -4.86 15.18 -0.74
C LEU A 226 -4.33 15.68 -2.08
N ASP A 227 -5.18 16.30 -2.90
CA ASP A 227 -4.79 16.84 -4.23
C ASP A 227 -3.62 17.83 -4.14
N LEU A 228 -3.50 18.56 -3.04
CA LEU A 228 -2.41 19.52 -2.83
C LEU A 228 -1.20 18.89 -2.11
N MET A 229 -1.46 18.14 -1.03
CA MET A 229 -0.39 17.65 -0.16
C MET A 229 0.47 16.57 -0.83
N VAL A 230 -0.17 15.60 -1.49
CA VAL A 230 0.53 14.40 -1.99
C VAL A 230 1.59 14.74 -3.05
N PRO A 231 1.29 15.50 -4.13
CA PRO A 231 2.31 15.85 -5.10
C PRO A 231 3.45 16.68 -4.51
N PHE A 232 3.12 17.64 -3.65
CA PHE A 232 4.12 18.50 -3.03
C PHE A 232 5.13 17.71 -2.19
N MET A 233 4.64 16.88 -1.26
CA MET A 233 5.51 16.10 -0.39
C MET A 233 6.34 15.07 -1.16
N ALA A 234 5.75 14.40 -2.17
CA ALA A 234 6.46 13.41 -2.99
C ALA A 234 7.61 14.05 -3.77
N VAL A 235 7.38 15.22 -4.35
CA VAL A 235 8.40 15.98 -5.08
C VAL A 235 9.53 16.43 -4.16
N CYS A 236 9.22 17.02 -3.01
CA CYS A 236 10.23 17.43 -2.04
C CYS A 236 11.09 16.23 -1.58
N TYR A 237 10.44 15.12 -1.23
CA TYR A 237 11.13 13.91 -0.79
C TYR A 237 12.03 13.33 -1.88
N PHE A 238 11.55 13.28 -3.11
CA PHE A 238 12.31 12.78 -4.26
C PHE A 238 13.57 13.63 -4.52
N PHE A 239 13.47 14.95 -4.54
CA PHE A 239 14.62 15.81 -4.78
C PHE A 239 15.69 15.74 -3.67
N ILE A 240 15.28 15.69 -2.41
CA ILE A 240 16.21 15.48 -1.28
C ILE A 240 16.93 14.14 -1.44
N THR A 241 16.21 13.09 -1.80
CA THR A 241 16.83 11.76 -2.01
C THR A 241 17.81 11.77 -3.20
N ILE A 242 17.45 12.39 -4.31
CA ILE A 242 18.35 12.54 -5.46
C ILE A 242 19.62 13.28 -5.05
N PHE A 243 19.50 14.35 -4.26
CA PHE A 243 20.66 15.05 -3.71
C PHE A 243 21.57 14.10 -2.90
N ILE A 244 20.99 13.30 -2.00
CA ILE A 244 21.75 12.31 -1.20
C ILE A 244 22.42 11.28 -2.10
N ILE A 245 21.73 10.76 -3.12
CA ILE A 245 22.30 9.79 -4.06
C ILE A 245 23.47 10.39 -4.85
N VAL A 246 23.31 11.59 -5.37
CA VAL A 246 24.34 12.27 -6.18
C VAL A 246 25.58 12.55 -5.33
N THR A 247 25.41 13.02 -4.11
CA THR A 247 26.54 13.28 -3.19
C THR A 247 27.26 12.00 -2.74
N ASN A 248 26.62 10.83 -2.84
CA ASN A 248 27.16 9.53 -2.48
C ASN A 248 27.29 8.57 -3.67
N ILE A 249 27.38 9.09 -4.90
CA ILE A 249 27.33 8.30 -6.13
C ILE A 249 28.40 7.20 -6.20
N GLY A 250 29.57 7.44 -5.60
CA GLY A 250 30.67 6.46 -5.55
C GLY A 250 30.35 5.22 -4.72
N SER A 251 29.45 5.31 -3.73
CA SER A 251 29.02 4.19 -2.89
C SER A 251 27.85 3.41 -3.49
N LEU A 252 27.15 3.98 -4.46
CA LEU A 252 25.93 3.41 -5.03
C LEU A 252 26.12 2.01 -5.66
N PRO A 253 27.17 1.73 -6.45
CA PRO A 253 27.39 0.38 -6.98
C PRO A 253 27.53 -0.68 -5.87
N GLY A 254 28.21 -0.34 -4.78
CA GLY A 254 28.35 -1.21 -3.61
C GLY A 254 27.01 -1.54 -2.94
N VAL A 255 26.12 -0.55 -2.85
CA VAL A 255 24.75 -0.74 -2.32
C VAL A 255 23.95 -1.72 -3.20
N PHE A 256 24.00 -1.59 -4.52
CA PHE A 256 23.30 -2.54 -5.40
C PHE A 256 23.85 -3.96 -5.30
N VAL A 257 25.19 -4.11 -5.26
CA VAL A 257 25.82 -5.42 -5.04
C VAL A 257 25.36 -6.01 -3.71
N ARG A 258 25.33 -5.22 -2.64
CA ARG A 258 24.85 -5.64 -1.33
C ARG A 258 23.38 -6.08 -1.37
N ILE A 259 22.50 -5.30 -1.99
CA ILE A 259 21.08 -5.66 -2.15
C ILE A 259 20.95 -7.03 -2.82
N ILE A 260 21.66 -7.28 -3.92
CA ILE A 260 21.58 -8.55 -4.64
C ILE A 260 22.18 -9.70 -3.82
N GLN A 261 23.34 -9.51 -3.19
CA GLN A 261 23.98 -10.56 -2.37
C GLN A 261 23.11 -10.97 -1.18
N GLU A 262 22.53 -9.99 -0.46
CA GLU A 262 21.67 -10.27 0.69
C GLU A 262 20.31 -10.86 0.26
N ALA A 263 19.79 -10.47 -0.92
CA ALA A 263 18.52 -10.98 -1.45
C ALA A 263 18.51 -12.51 -1.66
N PHE A 264 19.68 -13.09 -1.95
CA PHE A 264 19.83 -14.53 -2.22
C PHE A 264 20.63 -15.26 -1.11
N GLY A 265 20.81 -14.63 0.05
CA GLY A 265 21.44 -15.26 1.22
C GLY A 265 22.95 -15.44 1.11
N ALA A 266 23.61 -14.82 0.12
CA ALA A 266 25.07 -14.87 -0.03
C ALA A 266 25.81 -14.17 1.14
N ARG A 267 25.09 -13.30 1.87
CA ARG A 267 25.56 -12.62 3.07
C ARG A 267 24.48 -12.77 4.15
N GLN A 268 24.70 -13.63 5.11
CA GLN A 268 23.78 -13.81 6.24
C GLN A 268 23.93 -12.65 7.23
N VAL A 269 23.16 -11.59 7.04
CA VAL A 269 23.16 -10.40 7.91
C VAL A 269 22.03 -10.46 8.94
N VAL A 270 21.01 -11.29 8.70
CA VAL A 270 19.78 -11.31 9.50
C VAL A 270 19.54 -12.69 10.11
N ALA A 271 19.15 -12.74 11.38
CA ALA A 271 18.66 -13.96 12.02
C ALA A 271 17.42 -14.47 11.26
N GLY A 272 17.44 -15.71 10.77
CA GLY A 272 16.37 -16.29 9.94
C GLY A 272 16.74 -16.47 8.46
N GLY A 273 17.87 -15.96 8.01
CA GLY A 273 18.42 -16.23 6.67
C GLY A 273 17.53 -15.77 5.52
N PHE A 274 17.61 -16.47 4.38
CA PHE A 274 16.88 -16.15 3.14
C PHE A 274 15.37 -16.02 3.33
N GLY A 275 14.73 -16.87 4.16
CA GLY A 275 13.30 -16.84 4.42
C GLY A 275 12.84 -15.51 5.03
N ALA A 276 13.60 -14.99 6.01
CA ALA A 276 13.30 -13.72 6.64
C ALA A 276 13.44 -12.54 5.67
N VAL A 277 14.48 -12.56 4.82
CA VAL A 277 14.70 -11.53 3.79
C VAL A 277 13.55 -11.51 2.79
N LEU A 278 13.19 -12.67 2.25
CA LEU A 278 12.07 -12.83 1.32
C LEU A 278 10.74 -12.37 1.95
N MET A 279 10.44 -12.89 3.14
CA MET A 279 9.17 -12.60 3.82
C MET A 279 9.02 -11.10 4.13
N ASN A 280 10.05 -10.46 4.68
CA ASN A 280 9.99 -9.04 5.00
C ASN A 280 9.90 -8.18 3.74
N GLY A 281 10.60 -8.54 2.66
CA GLY A 281 10.50 -7.84 1.39
C GLY A 281 9.10 -7.94 0.78
N VAL A 282 8.51 -9.13 0.73
CA VAL A 282 7.15 -9.35 0.20
C VAL A 282 6.10 -8.67 1.08
N LYS A 283 6.17 -8.85 2.39
CA LYS A 283 5.21 -8.30 3.35
C LYS A 283 5.21 -6.77 3.33
N ARG A 284 6.38 -6.14 3.39
CA ARG A 284 6.49 -4.67 3.39
C ARG A 284 6.28 -4.08 1.99
N GLY A 285 6.60 -4.82 0.93
CA GLY A 285 6.22 -4.50 -0.44
C GLY A 285 4.70 -4.42 -0.58
N LEU A 286 3.96 -5.45 -0.15
CA LEU A 286 2.50 -5.46 -0.14
C LEU A 286 1.92 -4.33 0.70
N PHE A 287 2.48 -4.08 1.88
CA PHE A 287 2.03 -3.02 2.77
C PHE A 287 2.16 -1.64 2.13
N SER A 288 3.21 -1.40 1.33
CA SER A 288 3.44 -0.14 0.63
C SER A 288 2.57 -0.03 -0.63
N ASN A 289 2.69 -0.98 -1.57
CA ASN A 289 2.07 -0.86 -2.90
C ASN A 289 0.63 -1.38 -2.98
N GLU A 290 0.15 -2.08 -1.96
CA GLU A 290 -1.21 -2.61 -1.82
C GLU A 290 -1.67 -3.57 -2.95
N ALA A 291 -0.76 -4.00 -3.83
CA ALA A 291 -1.10 -4.80 -5.00
C ALA A 291 -1.56 -6.21 -4.63
N GLY A 292 -2.80 -6.54 -4.93
CA GLY A 292 -3.43 -7.83 -4.59
C GLY A 292 -4.13 -7.83 -3.24
N SER A 293 -4.01 -6.77 -2.41
CA SER A 293 -4.74 -6.65 -1.15
C SER A 293 -6.23 -6.34 -1.33
N GLY A 294 -6.58 -5.67 -2.42
CA GLY A 294 -7.96 -5.22 -2.67
C GLY A 294 -8.30 -3.86 -2.05
N SER A 295 -7.36 -3.13 -1.45
CA SER A 295 -7.60 -1.79 -0.89
C SER A 295 -7.70 -0.73 -1.98
N ALA A 296 -6.69 -0.63 -2.84
CA ALA A 296 -6.65 0.32 -3.95
C ALA A 296 -7.84 0.25 -4.94
N PRO A 297 -8.45 -0.92 -5.20
CA PRO A 297 -9.69 -1.02 -5.96
C PRO A 297 -10.84 -0.18 -5.44
N CYS A 298 -10.90 0.12 -4.12
CA CYS A 298 -11.92 1.00 -3.55
C CYS A 298 -11.79 2.45 -4.08
N ALA A 299 -10.57 2.93 -4.30
CA ALA A 299 -10.35 4.21 -4.97
C ALA A 299 -10.54 4.10 -6.48
N ALA A 300 -10.03 3.03 -7.10
CA ALA A 300 -10.16 2.82 -8.54
C ALA A 300 -11.62 2.84 -9.00
N ALA A 301 -12.53 2.28 -8.20
CA ALA A 301 -13.97 2.30 -8.49
C ALA A 301 -14.56 3.72 -8.52
N ALA A 302 -14.02 4.65 -7.73
CA ALA A 302 -14.51 6.02 -7.65
C ALA A 302 -14.13 6.87 -8.89
N ALA A 303 -13.21 6.37 -9.73
CA ALA A 303 -12.83 7.05 -10.96
C ALA A 303 -13.96 7.05 -11.98
N GLU A 304 -14.11 8.17 -12.68
CA GLU A 304 -14.87 8.23 -13.92
C GLU A 304 -13.94 8.09 -15.10
N CYS A 305 -14.06 7.00 -15.82
CA CYS A 305 -13.28 6.74 -17.02
C CYS A 305 -14.12 6.01 -18.07
N ASP A 306 -13.87 6.35 -19.33
CA ASP A 306 -14.57 5.81 -20.50
C ASP A 306 -14.32 4.31 -20.71
N LYS A 307 -13.17 3.80 -20.21
CA LYS A 307 -12.78 2.39 -20.32
C LYS A 307 -12.25 1.88 -18.98
N PRO A 308 -12.76 0.75 -18.46
CA PRO A 308 -12.30 0.18 -17.20
C PRO A 308 -10.78 -0.05 -17.11
N VAL A 309 -10.14 -0.40 -18.23
CA VAL A 309 -8.69 -0.61 -18.32
C VAL A 309 -7.86 0.61 -17.97
N LYS A 310 -8.39 1.84 -18.15
CA LYS A 310 -7.66 3.06 -17.80
C LYS A 310 -7.44 3.16 -16.29
N ALA A 311 -8.42 2.82 -15.47
CA ALA A 311 -8.23 2.71 -14.03
C ALA A 311 -7.22 1.62 -13.68
N GLY A 312 -7.24 0.48 -14.39
CA GLY A 312 -6.23 -0.57 -14.26
C GLY A 312 -4.82 -0.05 -14.54
N PHE A 313 -4.62 0.67 -15.64
CA PHE A 313 -3.33 1.27 -16.00
C PHE A 313 -2.85 2.28 -14.95
N THR A 314 -3.73 3.13 -14.46
CA THR A 314 -3.43 4.11 -13.43
C THR A 314 -2.95 3.44 -12.14
N GLN A 315 -3.60 2.36 -11.72
CA GLN A 315 -3.22 1.64 -10.51
C GLN A 315 -1.91 0.85 -10.69
N ALA A 316 -1.68 0.26 -11.85
CA ALA A 316 -0.41 -0.40 -12.18
C ALA A 316 0.77 0.58 -12.17
N LEU A 317 0.57 1.80 -12.72
CA LEU A 317 1.56 2.88 -12.65
C LEU A 317 1.79 3.34 -11.21
N GLY A 318 0.73 3.42 -10.40
CA GLY A 318 0.81 3.76 -8.99
C GLY A 318 1.72 2.80 -8.21
N VAL A 319 1.64 1.48 -8.44
CA VAL A 319 2.53 0.47 -7.84
C VAL A 319 4.00 0.71 -8.23
N PHE A 320 4.24 1.04 -9.50
CA PHE A 320 5.60 1.34 -9.98
C PHE A 320 6.17 2.58 -9.29
N ILE A 321 5.43 3.69 -9.28
CA ILE A 321 5.86 4.95 -8.65
C ILE A 321 6.13 4.73 -7.16
N ASP A 322 5.21 4.06 -6.47
CA ASP A 322 5.31 3.78 -5.04
C ASP A 322 6.60 3.03 -4.71
N THR A 323 6.75 1.83 -5.23
CA THR A 323 7.78 0.91 -4.74
C THR A 323 9.10 1.06 -5.48
N ILE A 324 9.07 1.15 -6.84
CA ILE A 324 10.31 1.26 -7.61
C ILE A 324 10.95 2.64 -7.46
N VAL A 325 10.15 3.71 -7.29
CA VAL A 325 10.72 5.05 -7.12
C VAL A 325 10.82 5.42 -5.64
N ILE A 326 9.70 5.58 -4.94
CA ILE A 326 9.69 6.19 -3.61
C ILE A 326 10.25 5.27 -2.52
N CYS A 327 9.90 3.97 -2.50
CA CYS A 327 10.51 3.04 -1.54
C CYS A 327 12.03 2.89 -1.77
N SER A 328 12.48 2.92 -3.05
CA SER A 328 13.91 2.92 -3.35
C SER A 328 14.60 4.18 -2.84
N CYS A 329 13.94 5.35 -2.87
CA CYS A 329 14.45 6.56 -2.25
C CYS A 329 14.76 6.33 -0.76
N THR A 330 13.80 5.82 -0.01
CA THR A 330 13.97 5.54 1.43
C THR A 330 15.06 4.51 1.69
N ALA A 331 15.08 3.43 0.88
CA ALA A 331 16.11 2.40 0.99
C ALA A 331 17.51 2.97 0.76
N MET A 332 17.70 3.80 -0.28
CA MET A 332 18.99 4.42 -0.59
C MET A 332 19.46 5.36 0.51
N ILE A 333 18.58 6.16 1.12
CA ILE A 333 18.94 6.99 2.28
C ILE A 333 19.58 6.17 3.38
N MET A 334 19.04 4.99 3.71
CA MET A 334 19.58 4.13 4.75
C MET A 334 20.81 3.34 4.31
N LEU A 335 20.79 2.77 3.10
CA LEU A 335 21.83 1.86 2.63
C LEU A 335 23.14 2.57 2.21
N LEU A 336 23.11 3.87 1.98
CA LEU A 336 24.29 4.71 1.73
C LEU A 336 25.00 5.14 3.01
N VAL A 337 24.48 4.78 4.19
CA VAL A 337 25.10 5.03 5.50
C VAL A 337 25.94 3.81 5.91
N PRO A 338 27.11 4.00 6.56
CA PRO A 338 27.87 2.89 7.12
C PRO A 338 27.05 2.08 8.12
N GLU A 339 26.99 0.75 7.95
CA GLU A 339 26.19 -0.18 8.75
C GLU A 339 26.36 0.00 10.27
N LYS A 340 27.60 0.28 10.70
CA LYS A 340 27.94 0.48 12.12
C LYS A 340 27.13 1.60 12.79
N LEU A 341 26.74 2.62 12.04
CA LEU A 341 25.97 3.77 12.56
C LEU A 341 24.49 3.45 12.73
N LEU A 342 24.01 2.43 12.02
CA LEU A 342 22.60 2.02 12.05
C LEU A 342 22.40 0.75 12.90
N ALA A 343 23.48 0.12 13.36
CA ALA A 343 23.39 -1.09 14.16
C ALA A 343 22.60 -0.87 15.46
N GLY A 344 21.63 -1.76 15.73
CA GLY A 344 20.79 -1.71 16.93
C GLY A 344 19.70 -0.62 16.91
N LYS A 345 19.51 0.09 15.79
CA LYS A 345 18.46 1.08 15.61
C LYS A 345 17.27 0.47 14.88
N GLU A 346 16.07 0.86 15.32
CA GLU A 346 14.82 0.37 14.78
C GLU A 346 13.84 1.52 14.51
N GLY A 347 12.80 1.26 13.71
CA GLY A 347 11.74 2.22 13.46
C GLY A 347 12.28 3.57 12.96
N MET A 348 11.69 4.66 13.40
CA MET A 348 12.06 5.99 12.92
C MET A 348 13.45 6.44 13.35
N ASP A 349 14.00 5.90 14.46
CA ASP A 349 15.38 6.22 14.88
C ASP A 349 16.41 5.80 13.82
N LEU A 350 16.20 4.65 13.15
CA LEU A 350 17.05 4.20 12.05
C LEU A 350 17.07 5.19 10.88
N LEU A 351 15.90 5.61 10.39
CA LEU A 351 15.80 6.53 9.25
C LEU A 351 16.28 7.95 9.60
N GLN A 352 15.93 8.44 10.79
CA GLN A 352 16.37 9.76 11.25
C GLN A 352 17.87 9.80 11.50
N THR A 353 18.49 8.71 11.99
CA THR A 353 19.95 8.61 12.10
C THR A 353 20.61 8.62 10.71
N ALA A 354 20.04 7.93 9.73
CA ALA A 354 20.53 7.98 8.37
C ALA A 354 20.44 9.41 7.77
N MET A 355 19.33 10.07 7.98
CA MET A 355 19.16 11.45 7.50
C MET A 355 20.08 12.44 8.23
N LYS A 356 20.34 12.24 9.53
CA LYS A 356 21.32 13.02 10.29
C LYS A 356 22.72 12.86 9.73
N TYR A 357 23.11 11.66 9.32
CA TYR A 357 24.40 11.41 8.68
C TYR A 357 24.55 12.19 7.36
N HIS A 358 23.49 12.25 6.52
CA HIS A 358 23.55 12.92 5.22
C HIS A 358 23.37 14.44 5.28
N LEU A 359 22.49 14.94 6.16
CA LEU A 359 22.01 16.32 6.14
C LEU A 359 22.06 17.01 7.53
N GLY A 360 22.67 16.36 8.53
CA GLY A 360 22.70 16.89 9.90
C GLY A 360 21.31 17.00 10.53
N GLU A 361 21.13 17.95 11.44
CA GLU A 361 19.85 18.17 12.14
C GLU A 361 18.70 18.53 11.19
N PHE A 362 18.99 19.21 10.08
CA PHE A 362 17.98 19.48 9.05
C PHE A 362 17.34 18.19 8.54
N GLY A 363 18.13 17.12 8.34
CA GLY A 363 17.63 15.82 7.88
C GLY A 363 16.66 15.20 8.89
N VAL A 364 16.92 15.30 10.17
CA VAL A 364 16.04 14.77 11.24
C VAL A 364 14.70 15.49 11.25
N ILE A 365 14.73 16.83 11.18
CA ILE A 365 13.52 17.67 11.14
C ILE A 365 12.75 17.42 9.84
N PHE A 366 13.45 17.36 8.69
CA PHE A 366 12.83 17.10 7.39
C PHE A 366 12.04 15.78 7.37
N ILE A 367 12.63 14.70 7.92
CA ILE A 367 11.93 13.42 8.01
C ILE A 367 10.73 13.47 8.95
N ALA A 368 10.83 14.15 10.08
CA ALA A 368 9.70 14.30 11.01
C ALA A 368 8.51 15.00 10.34
N VAL A 369 8.76 16.12 9.65
CA VAL A 369 7.72 16.85 8.92
C VAL A 369 7.18 16.05 7.74
N THR A 370 8.06 15.43 6.94
CA THR A 370 7.66 14.62 5.79
C THR A 370 6.82 13.42 6.24
N LEU A 371 7.24 12.73 7.30
CA LEU A 371 6.47 11.60 7.85
C LEU A 371 5.11 12.05 8.36
N PHE A 372 5.02 13.20 9.03
CA PHE A 372 3.74 13.76 9.45
C PHE A 372 2.80 13.95 8.25
N LEU A 373 3.28 14.57 7.16
CA LEU A 373 2.49 14.79 5.95
C LEU A 373 2.11 13.48 5.27
N PHE A 374 3.04 12.53 5.12
CA PHE A 374 2.80 11.21 4.54
C PHE A 374 1.80 10.39 5.37
N SER A 375 1.95 10.41 6.69
CA SER A 375 1.06 9.72 7.62
C SER A 375 -0.33 10.31 7.60
N PHE A 376 -0.42 11.64 7.57
CA PHE A 376 -1.70 12.32 7.51
C PHE A 376 -2.43 12.03 6.18
N SER A 377 -1.73 12.05 5.05
CA SER A 377 -2.31 11.68 3.75
C SER A 377 -2.76 10.23 3.72
N THR A 378 -1.97 9.30 4.28
CA THR A 378 -2.35 7.89 4.40
C THR A 378 -3.62 7.72 5.21
N PHE A 379 -3.73 8.42 6.36
CA PHE A 379 -4.94 8.37 7.20
C PHE A 379 -6.19 8.83 6.45
N LEU A 380 -6.10 9.92 5.70
CA LEU A 380 -7.21 10.40 4.87
C LEU A 380 -7.55 9.41 3.75
N GLY A 381 -6.54 8.81 3.12
CA GLY A 381 -6.71 7.84 2.03
C GLY A 381 -7.36 6.54 2.48
N ILE A 382 -6.96 5.96 3.62
CA ILE A 382 -7.58 4.74 4.15
C ILE A 382 -9.04 4.97 4.56
N LEU A 383 -9.37 6.17 5.06
CA LEU A 383 -10.77 6.53 5.33
C LEU A 383 -11.60 6.69 4.06
N PHE A 384 -10.97 7.13 2.97
CA PHE A 384 -11.62 7.13 1.66
C PHE A 384 -11.94 5.70 1.19
N TYR A 385 -11.02 4.73 1.39
CA TYR A 385 -11.29 3.34 1.07
C TYR A 385 -12.37 2.73 1.96
N ALA A 386 -12.34 3.04 3.26
CA ALA A 386 -13.27 2.51 4.24
C ALA A 386 -14.72 2.84 3.93
N ARG A 387 -15.01 4.01 3.32
CA ARG A 387 -16.39 4.43 3.02
C ARG A 387 -17.16 3.40 2.18
N SER A 388 -16.51 2.76 1.21
CA SER A 388 -17.12 1.73 0.37
C SER A 388 -17.49 0.48 1.17
N ASN A 389 -16.58 0.03 2.05
CA ASN A 389 -16.81 -1.16 2.90
C ASN A 389 -17.86 -0.87 3.99
N VAL A 390 -17.85 0.33 4.58
CA VAL A 390 -18.88 0.76 5.55
C VAL A 390 -20.25 0.81 4.89
N ALA A 391 -20.34 1.38 3.67
CA ALA A 391 -21.59 1.43 2.92
C ALA A 391 -22.09 0.03 2.55
N TYR A 392 -21.21 -0.89 2.18
CA TYR A 392 -21.55 -2.28 1.90
C TYR A 392 -22.14 -3.00 3.13
N LEU A 393 -21.52 -2.79 4.33
CA LEU A 393 -21.94 -3.49 5.56
C LEU A 393 -23.17 -2.90 6.21
N PHE A 394 -23.30 -1.58 6.23
CA PHE A 394 -24.26 -0.87 7.06
C PHE A 394 -25.25 0.00 6.25
N GLY A 395 -25.14 -0.02 4.92
CA GLY A 395 -25.97 0.77 4.03
C GLY A 395 -25.55 2.25 3.96
N ASP A 396 -26.33 3.01 3.21
CA ASP A 396 -26.07 4.41 2.89
C ASP A 396 -26.61 5.34 3.97
N ASN A 397 -25.86 5.47 5.06
CA ASN A 397 -26.21 6.40 6.13
C ASN A 397 -24.98 7.11 6.72
N TRP A 398 -25.17 8.38 7.11
CA TRP A 398 -24.11 9.19 7.69
C TRP A 398 -23.69 8.72 9.09
N ALA A 399 -24.56 8.06 9.83
CA ALA A 399 -24.25 7.61 11.19
C ALA A 399 -23.16 6.53 11.17
N SER A 400 -23.27 5.51 10.30
CA SER A 400 -22.27 4.45 10.17
C SER A 400 -20.93 5.01 9.65
N GLN A 401 -20.97 5.92 8.66
CA GLN A 401 -19.77 6.58 8.15
C GLN A 401 -19.06 7.38 9.26
N THR A 402 -19.81 8.15 10.04
CA THR A 402 -19.27 8.93 11.15
C THR A 402 -18.75 8.05 12.27
N ALA A 403 -19.47 6.97 12.63
CA ALA A 403 -19.05 6.01 13.66
C ALA A 403 -17.69 5.39 13.31
N TYR A 404 -17.49 4.99 12.05
CA TYR A 404 -16.20 4.46 11.62
C TYR A 404 -15.07 5.51 11.65
N LYS A 405 -15.35 6.76 11.25
CA LYS A 405 -14.39 7.87 11.35
C LYS A 405 -13.96 8.11 12.80
N VAL A 406 -14.92 8.10 13.73
CA VAL A 406 -14.63 8.22 15.18
C VAL A 406 -13.80 7.04 15.67
N LEU A 407 -14.14 5.81 15.26
CA LEU A 407 -13.35 4.63 15.60
C LEU A 407 -11.90 4.76 15.08
N ALA A 408 -11.70 5.20 13.85
CA ALA A 408 -10.36 5.41 13.29
C ALA A 408 -9.58 6.50 14.05
N LEU A 409 -10.24 7.59 14.49
CA LEU A 409 -9.62 8.62 15.34
C LEU A 409 -9.23 8.06 16.72
N VAL A 410 -10.05 7.20 17.32
CA VAL A 410 -9.72 6.50 18.57
C VAL A 410 -8.52 5.58 18.38
N MET A 411 -8.46 4.84 17.24
CA MET A 411 -7.31 3.99 16.91
C MET A 411 -6.04 4.81 16.66
N LEU A 412 -6.17 5.97 16.02
CA LEU A 412 -5.08 6.93 15.85
C LEU A 412 -4.54 7.39 17.23
N PHE A 413 -5.43 7.68 18.19
CA PHE A 413 -5.02 8.07 19.54
C PHE A 413 -4.32 6.91 20.28
N ILE A 414 -4.91 5.73 20.27
CA ILE A 414 -4.34 4.54 20.95
C ILE A 414 -2.93 4.23 20.39
N GLY A 415 -2.76 4.26 19.08
CA GLY A 415 -1.49 3.95 18.43
C GLY A 415 -0.34 4.85 18.83
N GLY A 416 -0.61 6.15 19.05
CA GLY A 416 0.43 7.11 19.43
C GLY A 416 1.02 6.90 20.83
N ILE A 417 0.34 6.14 21.68
CA ILE A 417 0.77 5.81 23.04
C ILE A 417 1.07 4.31 23.23
N ALA A 418 0.83 3.48 22.21
CA ALA A 418 1.02 2.03 22.27
C ALA A 418 2.46 1.62 21.95
N ALA A 419 2.84 0.39 22.34
CA ALA A 419 4.13 -0.19 22.00
C ALA A 419 4.24 -0.48 20.48
N TYR A 420 5.41 -0.25 19.91
CA TYR A 420 5.68 -0.38 18.47
C TYR A 420 5.29 -1.75 17.88
N THR A 421 5.61 -2.83 18.57
CA THR A 421 5.33 -4.20 18.09
C THR A 421 3.83 -4.48 17.96
N PHE A 422 3.03 -4.02 18.93
CA PHE A 422 1.58 -4.26 18.95
C PHE A 422 0.82 -3.60 17.79
N VAL A 423 1.24 -2.40 17.39
CA VAL A 423 0.50 -1.62 16.37
C VAL A 423 0.61 -2.23 14.97
N TRP A 424 1.69 -2.96 14.68
CA TRP A 424 1.90 -3.59 13.38
C TRP A 424 1.02 -4.82 13.16
N ASP A 425 0.83 -5.65 14.19
CA ASP A 425 0.16 -6.95 14.05
C ASP A 425 -1.29 -6.83 13.57
N LEU A 426 -2.02 -5.85 14.07
CA LEU A 426 -3.41 -5.62 13.66
C LEU A 426 -3.52 -5.22 12.18
N GLY A 427 -2.65 -4.33 11.71
CA GLY A 427 -2.59 -3.94 10.30
C GLY A 427 -2.21 -5.10 9.38
N ASP A 428 -1.19 -5.86 9.77
CA ASP A 428 -0.68 -7.02 9.03
C ASP A 428 -1.72 -8.14 8.96
N VAL A 429 -2.48 -8.40 10.03
CA VAL A 429 -3.60 -9.35 10.03
C VAL A 429 -4.70 -8.90 9.08
N GLY A 430 -5.11 -7.64 9.16
CA GLY A 430 -6.16 -7.11 8.31
C GLY A 430 -5.81 -7.18 6.83
N ILE A 431 -4.61 -6.72 6.43
CA ILE A 431 -4.17 -6.76 5.04
C ILE A 431 -4.00 -8.20 4.53
N GLY A 432 -3.54 -9.10 5.40
CA GLY A 432 -3.41 -10.51 5.07
C GLY A 432 -4.75 -11.18 4.78
N LEU A 433 -5.76 -10.96 5.61
CA LEU A 433 -7.12 -11.47 5.39
C LEU A 433 -7.75 -10.90 4.10
N MET A 434 -7.64 -9.58 3.89
CA MET A 434 -8.09 -8.95 2.64
C MET A 434 -7.45 -9.62 1.43
N THR A 435 -6.15 -9.85 1.49
CA THR A 435 -5.36 -10.45 0.40
C THR A 435 -5.85 -11.86 0.04
N ILE A 436 -6.21 -12.69 1.03
CA ILE A 436 -6.75 -14.02 0.77
C ILE A 436 -8.03 -13.93 -0.04
N PHE A 437 -9.02 -13.18 0.44
CA PHE A 437 -10.31 -13.06 -0.24
C PHE A 437 -10.17 -12.46 -1.63
N ASN A 438 -9.36 -11.41 -1.75
CA ASN A 438 -9.16 -10.73 -3.02
C ASN A 438 -8.40 -11.61 -4.03
N THR A 439 -7.29 -12.23 -3.64
CA THR A 439 -6.48 -13.04 -4.56
C THR A 439 -7.28 -14.23 -5.12
N VAL A 440 -8.05 -14.91 -4.28
CA VAL A 440 -8.90 -16.02 -4.74
C VAL A 440 -9.91 -15.55 -5.78
N ILE A 441 -10.60 -14.45 -5.55
CA ILE A 441 -11.59 -13.95 -6.50
C ILE A 441 -10.95 -13.43 -7.80
N LEU A 442 -9.72 -12.88 -7.73
CA LEU A 442 -9.01 -12.44 -8.92
C LEU A 442 -8.72 -13.61 -9.89
N TYR A 443 -8.38 -14.79 -9.38
CA TYR A 443 -8.23 -15.97 -10.23
C TYR A 443 -9.55 -16.35 -10.93
N LEU A 444 -10.69 -16.21 -10.25
CA LEU A 444 -12.01 -16.57 -10.79
C LEU A 444 -12.54 -15.51 -11.77
N MET A 445 -12.32 -14.24 -11.51
CA MET A 445 -12.88 -13.12 -12.28
C MET A 445 -11.88 -12.46 -13.23
N GLY A 446 -10.59 -12.63 -13.05
CA GLY A 446 -9.54 -11.92 -13.80
C GLY A 446 -9.66 -12.07 -15.32
N GLY A 447 -10.29 -13.15 -15.79
CA GLY A 447 -10.64 -13.32 -17.20
C GLY A 447 -11.52 -12.20 -17.76
N GLN A 448 -12.33 -11.52 -16.95
CA GLN A 448 -13.13 -10.37 -17.38
C GLN A 448 -12.22 -9.18 -17.70
N ALA A 449 -11.32 -8.82 -16.78
CA ALA A 449 -10.35 -7.74 -16.97
C ALA A 449 -9.42 -8.03 -18.16
N LEU A 450 -9.00 -9.28 -18.37
CA LEU A 450 -8.19 -9.68 -19.51
C LEU A 450 -8.94 -9.52 -20.84
N ARG A 451 -10.26 -9.73 -20.88
CA ARG A 451 -11.08 -9.45 -22.09
C ARG A 451 -11.11 -7.96 -22.39
N GLU A 452 -11.30 -7.12 -21.40
CA GLU A 452 -11.26 -5.66 -21.57
C GLU A 452 -9.89 -5.18 -22.06
N LEU A 453 -8.79 -5.75 -21.55
CA LEU A 453 -7.44 -5.45 -22.04
C LEU A 453 -7.30 -5.82 -23.52
N LYS A 454 -7.78 -6.98 -23.95
CA LYS A 454 -7.74 -7.39 -25.36
C LYS A 454 -8.55 -6.45 -26.27
N LYS A 455 -9.73 -6.02 -25.84
CA LYS A 455 -10.55 -5.02 -26.56
C LYS A 455 -9.80 -3.71 -26.73
N TYR A 456 -9.15 -3.23 -25.67
CA TYR A 456 -8.34 -2.03 -25.69
C TYR A 456 -7.18 -2.14 -26.69
N GLU A 457 -6.43 -3.25 -26.65
CA GLU A 457 -5.30 -3.49 -27.55
C GLU A 457 -5.72 -3.60 -29.03
N ALA A 458 -6.89 -4.19 -29.31
CA ALA A 458 -7.44 -4.26 -30.66
C ALA A 458 -7.77 -2.85 -31.18
N ALA A 459 -8.50 -2.06 -30.43
CA ALA A 459 -8.83 -0.69 -30.78
C ALA A 459 -7.58 0.20 -31.01
N ARG A 460 -6.55 0.04 -30.16
CA ARG A 460 -5.27 0.73 -30.30
C ARG A 460 -4.56 0.37 -31.61
N LYS A 461 -4.57 -0.91 -32.01
CA LYS A 461 -3.98 -1.35 -33.27
C LYS A 461 -4.69 -0.75 -34.49
N GLU A 462 -6.01 -0.65 -34.44
CA GLU A 462 -6.80 -0.04 -35.52
C GLU A 462 -6.51 1.46 -35.66
N GLN A 463 -6.40 2.18 -34.53
CA GLN A 463 -6.04 3.59 -34.52
C GLN A 463 -4.63 3.83 -35.14
N LYS A 464 -3.64 2.97 -34.78
CA LYS A 464 -2.28 3.05 -35.35
C LYS A 464 -2.19 2.71 -36.86
N LYS A 465 -3.18 2.03 -37.41
CA LYS A 465 -3.25 1.75 -38.85
C LYS A 465 -3.89 2.91 -39.64
N LYS A 466 -4.66 3.75 -38.93
CA LYS A 466 -5.35 4.89 -39.56
C LYS A 466 -4.53 6.19 -39.57
N ASN A 467 -3.53 6.25 -38.68
CA ASN A 467 -2.53 7.31 -38.60
C ASN A 467 -1.23 6.85 -39.31
#